data_6ecffc14ef2ba2b19de0423e996b95c3
#
_entry.id   6ecffc14ef2ba2b19de0423e996b95c3
#
_cell.length_a   1.000
_cell.length_b   1.000
_cell.length_c   1.000
_cell.angle_alpha   90.00
_cell.angle_beta   90.00
_cell.angle_gamma   90.00
#
_symmetry.space_group_name_H-M   'P 1'
#
loop_
_entity.id
_entity.type
_entity.pdbx_description
1 polymer ?
#
loop_
_entity_poly.entity_id
_entity_poly.type
_entity_poly.pdbx_seq_one_letter_code
_entity_poly.pdbx_strand_id
1 'polypeptide(L)'
;PMSEQALIDTISVELDVRKAQNEEFIIVTPGNYGQDFLRDNLGIAVDKCVKCSNFIGDTIDMCIEKGFKSMLLVGHIGKLSKLGCTIYNTHSRYADGRMEAFALCAALSGAEREVLENILGCITTDAALEILKKEGIFDETIKMLEKRIDRSLKLRAKGSIEIGMITFSEEYGILCKTENADNMLEKLK
;
A
#
# COMPACT_ATOMS: atom_id res chain seq x y z
N PRO A 1 1.15 -26.13 -0.19
CA PRO A 1 1.15 -24.67 -0.39
C PRO A 1 1.86 -24.32 -1.70
N MET A 2 1.37 -23.28 -2.38
CA MET A 2 1.99 -22.79 -3.61
C MET A 2 3.37 -22.19 -3.31
N SER A 3 4.33 -22.39 -4.21
CA SER A 3 5.61 -21.70 -4.15
C SER A 3 5.43 -20.19 -4.42
N GLU A 4 6.38 -19.37 -4.00
CA GLU A 4 6.37 -17.93 -4.32
C GLU A 4 6.35 -17.69 -5.82
N GLN A 5 7.13 -18.45 -6.58
CA GLN A 5 7.14 -18.34 -8.03
C GLN A 5 5.78 -18.66 -8.64
N ALA A 6 5.08 -19.69 -8.15
CA ALA A 6 3.75 -20.03 -8.61
C ALA A 6 2.72 -18.90 -8.33
N LEU A 7 2.86 -18.20 -7.19
CA LEU A 7 2.01 -17.04 -6.87
C LEU A 7 2.31 -15.87 -7.82
N ILE A 8 3.58 -15.59 -8.08
CA ILE A 8 3.99 -14.54 -9.02
C ILE A 8 3.50 -14.86 -10.45
N ASP A 9 3.63 -16.13 -10.87
CA ASP A 9 3.15 -16.58 -12.18
C ASP A 9 1.63 -16.42 -12.30
N THR A 10 0.88 -16.71 -11.24
CA THR A 10 -0.57 -16.50 -11.19
C THR A 10 -0.93 -15.03 -11.37
N ILE A 11 -0.22 -14.12 -10.70
CA ILE A 11 -0.41 -12.67 -10.87
C ILE A 11 -0.12 -12.27 -12.32
N SER A 12 0.97 -12.78 -12.89
CA SER A 12 1.35 -12.51 -14.29
C SER A 12 0.26 -12.91 -15.27
N VAL A 13 -0.31 -14.10 -15.12
CA VAL A 13 -1.41 -14.60 -15.97
C VAL A 13 -2.65 -13.72 -15.83
N GLU A 14 -3.02 -13.33 -14.63
CA GLU A 14 -4.16 -12.45 -14.42
C GLU A 14 -3.95 -11.08 -15.09
N LEU A 15 -2.76 -10.52 -15.00
CA LEU A 15 -2.42 -9.27 -15.69
C LEU A 15 -2.48 -9.42 -17.22
N ASP A 16 -2.06 -10.56 -17.77
CA ASP A 16 -2.18 -10.84 -19.21
C ASP A 16 -3.65 -10.89 -19.64
N VAL A 17 -4.53 -11.50 -18.85
CA VAL A 17 -5.97 -11.53 -19.12
C VAL A 17 -6.54 -10.10 -19.14
N ARG A 18 -6.20 -9.27 -18.17
CA ARG A 18 -6.62 -7.87 -18.11
C ARG A 18 -6.12 -7.09 -19.32
N LYS A 19 -4.87 -7.29 -19.71
CA LYS A 19 -4.28 -6.62 -20.88
C LYS A 19 -4.98 -7.04 -22.17
N ALA A 20 -5.32 -8.33 -22.30
CA ALA A 20 -6.09 -8.85 -23.44
C ALA A 20 -7.53 -8.25 -23.52
N GLN A 21 -8.06 -7.77 -22.41
CA GLN A 21 -9.33 -7.04 -22.34
C GLN A 21 -9.16 -5.54 -22.60
N ASN A 22 -7.99 -5.10 -23.05
CA ASN A 22 -7.62 -3.71 -23.32
C ASN A 22 -7.65 -2.80 -22.08
N GLU A 23 -7.50 -3.35 -20.87
CA GLU A 23 -7.36 -2.56 -19.66
C GLU A 23 -5.98 -1.90 -19.61
N GLU A 24 -5.95 -0.59 -19.40
CA GLU A 24 -4.71 0.17 -19.21
C GLU A 24 -4.52 0.62 -17.76
N PHE A 25 -5.58 0.59 -16.99
CA PHE A 25 -5.62 0.87 -15.56
C PHE A 25 -5.95 -0.41 -14.78
N ILE A 26 -5.25 -0.61 -13.68
CA ILE A 26 -5.40 -1.79 -12.81
C ILE A 26 -5.51 -1.40 -11.35
N ILE A 27 -6.41 -2.05 -10.61
CA ILE A 27 -6.43 -1.97 -9.14
C ILE A 27 -5.73 -3.19 -8.59
N VAL A 28 -4.80 -2.97 -7.68
CA VAL A 28 -3.98 -4.02 -7.06
C VAL A 28 -4.18 -4.00 -5.55
N THR A 29 -4.41 -5.17 -4.97
CA THR A 29 -4.60 -5.32 -3.53
C THR A 29 -3.70 -6.41 -2.97
N PRO A 30 -2.90 -6.12 -1.92
CA PRO A 30 -2.14 -7.13 -1.21
C PRO A 30 -3.05 -7.85 -0.19
N GLY A 31 -3.63 -8.96 -0.60
CA GLY A 31 -4.53 -9.75 0.24
C GLY A 31 -6.01 -9.35 0.12
N ASN A 32 -6.85 -9.91 1.00
CA ASN A 32 -8.30 -9.79 0.89
C ASN A 32 -8.85 -8.47 1.46
N TYR A 33 -8.18 -7.91 2.48
CA TYR A 33 -8.66 -6.69 3.16
C TYR A 33 -8.86 -5.50 2.20
N GLY A 34 -7.98 -5.35 1.21
CA GLY A 34 -8.13 -4.29 0.20
C GLY A 34 -9.35 -4.47 -0.67
N GLN A 35 -9.66 -5.71 -1.05
CA GLN A 35 -10.85 -6.03 -1.85
C GLN A 35 -12.14 -5.79 -1.06
N ASP A 36 -12.18 -6.24 0.19
CA ASP A 36 -13.32 -6.04 1.08
C ASP A 36 -13.54 -4.55 1.33
N PHE A 37 -12.48 -3.80 1.55
CA PHE A 37 -12.54 -2.35 1.72
C PHE A 37 -13.12 -1.66 0.48
N LEU A 38 -12.65 -2.00 -0.72
CA LEU A 38 -13.15 -1.43 -1.97
C LEU A 38 -14.63 -1.73 -2.19
N ARG A 39 -15.04 -2.97 -1.94
CA ARG A 39 -16.44 -3.38 -2.06
C ARG A 39 -17.33 -2.64 -1.06
N ASP A 40 -16.97 -2.65 0.21
CA ASP A 40 -17.80 -2.20 1.32
C ASP A 40 -17.83 -0.68 1.46
N ASN A 41 -16.76 0.01 1.09
CA ASN A 41 -16.63 1.47 1.27
C ASN A 41 -16.71 2.26 -0.04
N LEU A 42 -16.30 1.68 -1.17
CA LEU A 42 -16.24 2.39 -2.45
C LEU A 42 -17.15 1.77 -3.52
N GLY A 43 -17.84 0.67 -3.21
CA GLY A 43 -18.75 0.01 -4.14
C GLY A 43 -18.08 -0.61 -5.37
N ILE A 44 -16.79 -0.92 -5.28
CA ILE A 44 -16.02 -1.51 -6.37
C ILE A 44 -16.04 -3.03 -6.24
N ALA A 45 -16.45 -3.72 -7.31
CA ALA A 45 -16.55 -5.17 -7.33
C ALA A 45 -15.18 -5.84 -7.17
N VAL A 46 -15.12 -6.93 -6.43
CA VAL A 46 -13.90 -7.69 -6.13
C VAL A 46 -13.20 -8.20 -7.39
N ASP A 47 -13.95 -8.54 -8.44
CA ASP A 47 -13.44 -8.99 -9.73
C ASP A 47 -12.68 -7.89 -10.52
N LYS A 48 -12.81 -6.64 -10.13
CA LYS A 48 -12.05 -5.51 -10.69
C LYS A 48 -10.62 -5.42 -10.14
N CYS A 49 -10.30 -6.18 -9.08
CA CYS A 49 -9.03 -6.09 -8.37
C CYS A 49 -8.13 -7.27 -8.68
N VAL A 50 -6.85 -7.02 -8.86
CA VAL A 50 -5.80 -8.04 -8.94
C VAL A 50 -5.16 -8.20 -7.57
N LYS A 51 -5.16 -9.42 -7.04
CA LYS A 51 -4.47 -9.75 -5.79
C LYS A 51 -2.99 -9.91 -6.05
N CYS A 52 -2.16 -9.17 -5.33
CA CYS A 52 -0.70 -9.29 -5.46
C CYS A 52 -0.03 -9.99 -4.25
N SER A 53 -0.79 -10.45 -3.26
CA SER A 53 -0.22 -11.02 -2.04
C SER A 53 0.83 -10.09 -1.43
N ASN A 54 2.01 -10.60 -1.13
CA ASN A 54 3.13 -9.81 -0.61
C ASN A 54 4.02 -9.21 -1.72
N PHE A 55 3.72 -9.46 -3.00
CA PHE A 55 4.60 -9.17 -4.14
C PHE A 55 4.27 -7.83 -4.80
N ILE A 56 4.26 -6.75 -4.02
CA ILE A 56 3.94 -5.40 -4.53
C ILE A 56 4.96 -4.97 -5.58
N GLY A 57 6.26 -5.12 -5.28
CA GLY A 57 7.32 -4.73 -6.21
C GLY A 57 7.30 -5.53 -7.52
N ASP A 58 7.19 -6.86 -7.42
CA ASP A 58 7.10 -7.72 -8.60
C ASP A 58 5.88 -7.38 -9.46
N THR A 59 4.76 -7.06 -8.82
CA THR A 59 3.53 -6.67 -9.53
C THR A 59 3.69 -5.34 -10.25
N ILE A 60 4.34 -4.36 -9.64
CA ILE A 60 4.66 -3.08 -10.30
C ILE A 60 5.52 -3.35 -11.55
N ASP A 61 6.58 -4.14 -11.40
CA ASP A 61 7.50 -4.47 -12.48
C ASP A 61 6.77 -5.17 -13.65
N MET A 62 5.90 -6.13 -13.34
CA MET A 62 5.09 -6.83 -14.33
C MET A 62 4.09 -5.88 -15.04
N CYS A 63 3.48 -4.98 -14.32
CA CYS A 63 2.58 -3.98 -14.91
C CYS A 63 3.31 -3.06 -15.88
N ILE A 64 4.52 -2.64 -15.55
CA ILE A 64 5.38 -1.85 -16.45
C ILE A 64 5.72 -2.66 -17.70
N GLU A 65 6.20 -3.88 -17.53
CA GLU A 65 6.59 -4.77 -18.63
C GLU A 65 5.43 -5.05 -19.59
N LYS A 66 4.23 -5.25 -19.07
CA LYS A 66 3.03 -5.53 -19.84
C LYS A 66 2.36 -4.28 -20.43
N GLY A 67 2.87 -3.09 -20.13
CA GLY A 67 2.42 -1.83 -20.71
C GLY A 67 1.15 -1.24 -20.10
N PHE A 68 0.85 -1.53 -18.83
CA PHE A 68 -0.19 -0.78 -18.10
C PHE A 68 0.25 0.66 -17.89
N LYS A 69 -0.68 1.60 -18.01
CA LYS A 69 -0.40 3.03 -17.88
C LYS A 69 -0.56 3.54 -16.45
N SER A 70 -1.46 2.94 -15.69
CA SER A 70 -1.71 3.34 -14.31
C SER A 70 -2.13 2.17 -13.43
N MET A 71 -1.79 2.29 -12.15
CA MET A 71 -2.11 1.33 -11.09
C MET A 71 -2.60 2.08 -9.85
N LEU A 72 -3.66 1.59 -9.23
CA LEU A 72 -4.08 2.00 -7.89
C LEU A 72 -3.82 0.85 -6.91
N LEU A 73 -2.95 1.09 -5.95
CA LEU A 73 -2.65 0.14 -4.87
C LEU A 73 -3.56 0.46 -3.68
N VAL A 74 -4.35 -0.51 -3.25
CA VAL A 74 -5.25 -0.36 -2.10
C VAL A 74 -4.97 -1.45 -1.09
N GLY A 75 -4.57 -1.07 0.12
CA GLY A 75 -4.19 -2.04 1.12
C GLY A 75 -4.24 -1.52 2.55
N HIS A 76 -4.28 -2.47 3.49
CA HIS A 76 -4.21 -2.21 4.91
C HIS A 76 -2.86 -1.61 5.29
N ILE A 77 -2.86 -0.67 6.24
CA ILE A 77 -1.66 0.03 6.71
C ILE A 77 -0.58 -0.93 7.25
N GLY A 78 -0.98 -2.06 7.82
CA GLY A 78 -0.08 -3.10 8.29
C GLY A 78 0.86 -3.65 7.21
N LYS A 79 0.47 -3.58 5.94
CA LYS A 79 1.31 -3.94 4.79
C LYS A 79 1.92 -2.70 4.14
N LEU A 80 1.11 -1.69 3.84
CA LEU A 80 1.57 -0.53 3.07
C LEU A 80 2.55 0.36 3.83
N SER A 81 2.54 0.37 5.16
CA SER A 81 3.55 1.07 5.96
C SER A 81 4.98 0.62 5.66
N LYS A 82 5.17 -0.64 5.27
CA LYS A 82 6.49 -1.17 4.87
C LYS A 82 7.08 -0.45 3.67
N LEU A 83 6.24 0.04 2.76
CA LEU A 83 6.66 0.87 1.64
C LEU A 83 7.30 2.19 2.09
N GLY A 84 6.98 2.67 3.29
CA GLY A 84 7.64 3.82 3.89
C GLY A 84 9.15 3.63 4.11
N CYS A 85 9.62 2.38 4.14
CA CYS A 85 11.01 1.98 4.21
C CYS A 85 11.51 1.32 2.91
N THR A 86 10.83 1.51 1.78
CA THR A 86 11.16 0.89 0.48
C THR A 86 11.17 -0.64 0.51
N ILE A 87 10.34 -1.24 1.36
CA ILE A 87 10.18 -2.69 1.43
C ILE A 87 9.00 -3.07 0.53
N TYR A 88 9.28 -3.71 -0.60
CA TYR A 88 8.29 -4.02 -1.64
C TYR A 88 7.75 -5.45 -1.58
N ASN A 89 8.43 -6.37 -0.89
CA ASN A 89 7.88 -7.66 -0.50
C ASN A 89 7.47 -7.58 0.97
N THR A 90 6.17 -7.63 1.22
CA THR A 90 5.61 -7.36 2.56
C THR A 90 5.54 -8.58 3.46
N HIS A 91 6.09 -9.73 3.05
CA HIS A 91 6.16 -10.90 3.91
C HIS A 91 7.18 -10.69 5.03
N SER A 92 6.78 -10.98 6.28
CA SER A 92 7.59 -10.71 7.47
C SER A 92 8.97 -11.41 7.49
N ARG A 93 9.11 -12.53 6.78
CA ARG A 93 10.40 -13.23 6.69
C ARG A 93 11.47 -12.45 5.92
N TYR A 94 11.09 -11.50 5.07
CA TYR A 94 12.04 -10.67 4.32
C TYR A 94 12.43 -9.43 5.08
N ALA A 95 11.44 -8.72 5.62
CA ALA A 95 11.64 -7.52 6.42
C ALA A 95 10.36 -7.13 7.15
N ASP A 96 10.47 -6.41 8.24
CA ASP A 96 9.32 -5.76 8.86
C ASP A 96 9.33 -4.26 8.54
N GLY A 97 10.05 -3.44 9.26
CA GLY A 97 10.18 -2.00 9.00
C GLY A 97 8.94 -1.16 9.26
N ARG A 98 7.82 -1.74 9.71
CA ARG A 98 6.56 -1.00 9.96
C ARG A 98 6.74 0.07 11.04
N MET A 99 7.26 -0.34 12.18
CA MET A 99 7.42 0.55 13.34
C MET A 99 8.53 1.57 13.09
N GLU A 100 9.56 1.20 12.36
CA GLU A 100 10.62 2.11 11.92
C GLU A 100 10.05 3.22 11.02
N ALA A 101 9.14 2.88 10.10
CA ALA A 101 8.48 3.87 9.26
C ALA A 101 7.64 4.84 10.10
N PHE A 102 6.83 4.33 11.04
CA PHE A 102 6.06 5.17 11.95
C PHE A 102 6.95 6.03 12.85
N ALA A 103 7.98 5.45 13.44
CA ALA A 103 8.90 6.17 14.33
C ALA A 103 9.63 7.30 13.61
N LEU A 104 10.13 7.05 12.38
CA LEU A 104 10.76 8.08 11.57
C LEU A 104 9.78 9.24 11.29
N CYS A 105 8.57 8.93 10.86
CA CYS A 105 7.57 9.95 10.57
C CYS A 105 7.13 10.71 11.81
N ALA A 106 7.02 10.03 12.95
CA ALA A 106 6.73 10.66 14.25
C ALA A 106 7.87 11.59 14.69
N ALA A 107 9.12 11.19 14.50
CA ALA A 107 10.28 12.02 14.80
C ALA A 107 10.28 13.31 13.96
N LEU A 108 9.98 13.20 12.67
CA LEU A 108 9.83 14.35 11.77
C LEU A 108 8.64 15.26 12.15
N SER A 109 7.67 14.73 12.87
CA SER A 109 6.54 15.47 13.43
C SER A 109 6.78 16.00 14.84
N GLY A 110 8.02 15.91 15.34
CA GLY A 110 8.44 16.47 16.62
C GLY A 110 8.25 15.56 17.83
N ALA A 111 8.06 14.26 17.63
CA ALA A 111 7.92 13.31 18.75
C ALA A 111 9.20 13.22 19.58
N GLU A 112 9.01 13.17 20.88
CA GLU A 112 10.12 12.97 21.85
C GLU A 112 10.59 11.51 21.80
N ARG A 113 11.82 11.29 22.25
CA ARG A 113 12.47 9.97 22.23
C ARG A 113 11.61 8.86 22.85
N GLU A 114 11.00 9.13 23.99
CA GLU A 114 10.16 8.15 24.70
C GLU A 114 8.98 7.67 23.83
N VAL A 115 8.36 8.59 23.08
CA VAL A 115 7.26 8.26 22.16
C VAL A 115 7.77 7.35 21.04
N LEU A 116 8.95 7.62 20.50
CA LEU A 116 9.57 6.78 19.45
C LEU A 116 9.87 5.37 19.98
N GLU A 117 10.42 5.27 21.18
CA GLU A 117 10.69 3.98 21.83
C GLU A 117 9.41 3.19 22.05
N ASN A 118 8.31 3.85 22.45
CA ASN A 118 7.00 3.22 22.60
C ASN A 118 6.44 2.74 21.26
N ILE A 119 6.57 3.52 20.19
CA ILE A 119 6.17 3.11 18.84
C ILE A 119 6.96 1.88 18.39
N LEU A 120 8.28 1.91 18.55
CA LEU A 120 9.15 0.77 18.18
C LEU A 120 8.82 -0.50 18.96
N GLY A 121 8.25 -0.40 20.17
CA GLY A 121 7.78 -1.52 20.97
C GLY A 121 6.43 -2.10 20.57
N CYS A 122 5.70 -1.46 19.64
CA CYS A 122 4.40 -1.94 19.20
C CYS A 122 4.52 -3.20 18.34
N ILE A 123 3.54 -4.09 18.47
CA ILE A 123 3.41 -5.30 17.64
C ILE A 123 2.50 -5.05 16.45
N THR A 124 1.45 -4.24 16.63
CA THR A 124 0.46 -3.94 15.59
C THR A 124 0.52 -2.48 15.17
N THR A 125 0.15 -2.22 13.92
CA THR A 125 0.06 -0.84 13.43
C THR A 125 -1.04 -0.05 14.13
N ASP A 126 -2.13 -0.70 14.56
CA ASP A 126 -3.18 -0.04 15.32
C ASP A 126 -2.67 0.49 16.66
N ALA A 127 -1.82 -0.28 17.35
CA ALA A 127 -1.19 0.18 18.59
C ALA A 127 -0.30 1.42 18.34
N ALA A 128 0.45 1.45 17.25
CA ALA A 128 1.24 2.63 16.88
C ALA A 128 0.34 3.84 16.56
N LEU A 129 -0.75 3.64 15.82
CA LEU A 129 -1.73 4.69 15.52
C LEU A 129 -2.38 5.27 16.79
N GLU A 130 -2.67 4.43 17.78
CA GLU A 130 -3.20 4.86 19.06
C GLU A 130 -2.21 5.78 19.82
N ILE A 131 -0.93 5.43 19.81
CA ILE A 131 0.12 6.30 20.38
C ILE A 131 0.14 7.66 19.67
N LEU A 132 0.10 7.69 18.34
CA LEU A 132 0.07 8.92 17.57
C LEU A 132 -1.14 9.80 17.90
N LYS A 133 -2.30 9.19 18.11
CA LYS A 133 -3.53 9.91 18.55
C LYS A 133 -3.35 10.50 19.92
N LYS A 134 -2.86 9.72 20.88
CA LYS A 134 -2.63 10.17 22.25
C LYS A 134 -1.66 11.33 22.33
N GLU A 135 -0.61 11.30 21.52
CA GLU A 135 0.43 12.34 21.49
C GLU A 135 0.05 13.57 20.63
N GLY A 136 -1.11 13.55 19.96
CA GLY A 136 -1.58 14.67 19.14
C GLY A 136 -0.79 14.90 17.85
N ILE A 137 -0.08 13.91 17.36
CA ILE A 137 0.75 13.99 16.14
C ILE A 137 0.28 13.05 15.02
N PHE A 138 -0.95 12.55 15.12
CA PHE A 138 -1.49 11.57 14.18
C PHE A 138 -1.52 12.11 12.74
N ASP A 139 -2.18 13.23 12.50
CA ASP A 139 -2.40 13.72 11.14
C ASP A 139 -1.09 14.07 10.44
N GLU A 140 -0.18 14.72 11.16
CA GLU A 140 1.14 15.08 10.63
C GLU A 140 2.01 13.87 10.33
N THR A 141 2.04 12.90 11.24
CA THR A 141 2.80 11.65 11.07
C THR A 141 2.28 10.83 9.89
N ILE A 142 0.95 10.70 9.76
CA ILE A 142 0.32 9.98 8.64
C ILE A 142 0.60 10.68 7.32
N LYS A 143 0.57 12.00 7.28
CA LYS A 143 0.93 12.76 6.07
C LYS A 143 2.39 12.57 5.67
N MET A 144 3.30 12.49 6.62
CA MET A 144 4.71 12.16 6.36
C MET A 144 4.85 10.74 5.82
N LEU A 145 4.12 9.79 6.38
CA LEU A 145 4.13 8.40 5.91
C LEU A 145 3.58 8.28 4.49
N GLU A 146 2.49 9.00 4.17
CA GLU A 146 1.95 9.07 2.80
C GLU A 146 3.01 9.51 1.79
N LYS A 147 3.75 10.58 2.11
CA LYS A 147 4.83 11.08 1.24
C LYS A 147 5.92 10.05 1.04
N ARG A 148 6.29 9.31 2.08
CA ARG A 148 7.31 8.26 1.99
C ARG A 148 6.84 7.07 1.15
N ILE A 149 5.59 6.66 1.31
CA ILE A 149 5.00 5.60 0.49
C ILE A 149 4.94 6.03 -0.97
N ASP A 150 4.44 7.23 -1.25
CA ASP A 150 4.38 7.79 -2.60
C ASP A 150 5.78 7.84 -3.26
N ARG A 151 6.78 8.27 -2.51
CA ARG A 151 8.18 8.27 -2.96
C ARG A 151 8.64 6.86 -3.33
N SER A 152 8.37 5.86 -2.49
CA SER A 152 8.75 4.47 -2.74
C SER A 152 8.09 3.91 -4.00
N LEU A 153 6.83 4.20 -4.21
CA LEU A 153 6.09 3.80 -5.40
C LEU A 153 6.66 4.45 -6.66
N LYS A 154 6.96 5.75 -6.61
CA LYS A 154 7.59 6.47 -7.72
C LYS A 154 8.99 5.96 -8.06
N LEU A 155 9.78 5.61 -7.05
CA LEU A 155 11.10 4.99 -7.25
C LEU A 155 10.99 3.68 -8.03
N ARG A 156 10.03 2.82 -7.69
CA ARG A 156 9.82 1.55 -8.39
C ARG A 156 9.19 1.74 -9.76
N ALA A 157 8.33 2.73 -9.92
CA ALA A 157 7.66 3.05 -11.19
C ALA A 157 8.62 3.56 -12.27
N LYS A 158 9.72 4.20 -11.89
CA LYS A 158 10.75 4.73 -12.81
C LYS A 158 10.19 5.62 -13.93
N GLY A 159 9.09 6.32 -13.66
CA GLY A 159 8.40 7.14 -14.65
C GLY A 159 7.64 6.37 -15.73
N SER A 160 7.60 5.04 -15.67
CA SER A 160 6.98 4.18 -16.70
C SER A 160 5.50 3.89 -16.43
N ILE A 161 5.03 4.08 -15.22
CA ILE A 161 3.64 3.85 -14.83
C ILE A 161 3.23 4.89 -13.77
N GLU A 162 2.01 5.39 -13.85
CA GLU A 162 1.43 6.23 -12.81
C GLU A 162 0.87 5.34 -11.69
N ILE A 163 1.30 5.54 -10.45
CA ILE A 163 0.83 4.76 -9.31
C ILE A 163 0.15 5.67 -8.31
N GLY A 164 -1.10 5.33 -7.96
CA GLY A 164 -1.82 5.89 -6.82
C GLY A 164 -1.90 4.88 -5.68
N MET A 165 -2.21 5.35 -4.48
CA MET A 165 -2.32 4.51 -3.30
C MET A 165 -3.45 5.00 -2.40
N ILE A 166 -4.18 4.04 -1.82
CA ILE A 166 -5.11 4.24 -0.71
C ILE A 166 -4.72 3.24 0.37
N THR A 167 -4.48 3.71 1.58
CA THR A 167 -4.25 2.85 2.73
C THR A 167 -5.25 3.14 3.85
N PHE A 168 -5.63 2.10 4.56
CA PHE A 168 -6.69 2.14 5.57
C PHE A 168 -6.37 1.23 6.75
N SER A 169 -7.10 1.42 7.84
CA SER A 169 -7.24 0.45 8.91
C SER A 169 -8.71 0.18 9.17
N GLU A 170 -9.01 -0.91 9.88
CA GLU A 170 -10.40 -1.22 10.26
C GLU A 170 -10.93 -0.19 11.26
N GLU A 171 -10.09 0.26 12.19
CA GLU A 171 -10.47 1.19 13.25
C GLU A 171 -10.62 2.62 12.75
N TYR A 172 -9.69 3.09 11.90
CA TYR A 172 -9.61 4.51 11.50
C TYR A 172 -10.14 4.79 10.09
N GLY A 173 -10.53 3.75 9.34
CA GLY A 173 -10.94 3.92 7.94
C GLY A 173 -9.77 4.33 7.04
N ILE A 174 -10.01 5.18 6.05
CA ILE A 174 -8.97 5.71 5.19
C ILE A 174 -8.02 6.56 6.02
N LEU A 175 -6.74 6.17 6.01
CA LEU A 175 -5.67 6.89 6.71
C LEU A 175 -5.04 7.94 5.81
N CYS A 176 -4.64 7.53 4.61
CA CYS A 176 -4.11 8.43 3.61
C CYS A 176 -4.32 7.88 2.20
N LYS A 177 -4.25 8.77 1.24
CA LYS A 177 -4.29 8.46 -0.19
C LYS A 177 -3.43 9.45 -0.96
N THR A 178 -2.82 8.99 -2.05
CA THR A 178 -2.08 9.88 -2.94
C THR A 178 -3.03 10.84 -3.65
N GLU A 179 -2.50 11.97 -4.11
CA GLU A 179 -3.26 13.02 -4.76
C GLU A 179 -4.04 12.53 -5.99
N ASN A 180 -3.48 11.59 -6.75
CA ASN A 180 -4.07 11.03 -7.96
C ASN A 180 -5.09 9.91 -7.74
N ALA A 181 -5.26 9.42 -6.51
CA ALA A 181 -6.09 8.25 -6.23
C ALA A 181 -7.56 8.44 -6.59
N ASP A 182 -8.15 9.59 -6.25
CA ASP A 182 -9.54 9.89 -6.55
C ASP A 182 -9.82 9.95 -8.06
N ASN A 183 -8.91 10.57 -8.82
CA ASN A 183 -9.01 10.62 -10.28
C ASN A 183 -8.93 9.21 -10.90
N MET A 184 -8.10 8.34 -10.33
CA MET A 184 -8.00 6.96 -10.78
C MET A 184 -9.30 6.18 -10.53
N LEU A 185 -9.96 6.37 -9.39
CA LEU A 185 -11.23 5.73 -9.07
C LEU A 185 -12.36 6.17 -10.03
N GLU A 186 -12.34 7.39 -10.50
CA GLU A 186 -13.33 7.89 -11.46
C GLU A 186 -13.25 7.20 -12.82
N LYS A 187 -12.10 6.65 -13.20
CA LYS A 187 -11.93 5.86 -14.43
C LYS A 187 -12.73 4.55 -14.44
N LEU A 188 -13.27 4.13 -13.30
CA LEU A 188 -14.08 2.92 -13.14
C LEU A 188 -15.58 3.18 -13.28
N LYS A 189 -15.99 4.43 -13.31
CA LYS A 189 -17.38 4.85 -13.49
C LYS A 189 -17.69 4.99 -14.98
#